data_98b83d5befa348d79c44943c31cd7d81
#
_entry.id   98b83d5befa348d79c44943c31cd7d81
#
_cell.length_a   1.000
_cell.length_b   1.000
_cell.length_c   1.000
_cell.angle_alpha   90.00
_cell.angle_beta   90.00
_cell.angle_gamma   90.00
#
_symmetry.space_group_name_H-M   'P 1'
#
loop_
_entity.id
_entity.type
_entity.pdbx_description
1 polymer ?
#
loop_
_entity_poly.entity_id
_entity_poly.type
_entity_poly.pdbx_seq_one_letter_code
_entity_poly.pdbx_strand_id
1 'polypeptide(L)'
;EICIGAEDVHKTLETLASVWMALSTQGATRHSLLINLGGGMVTDLGGFAAATFKRGISYINIPTTLLAMVDASVGGKTGINFNGLKNEIGAFAPANSVLIETEFLRTLDTHNFFSGYAEMLKHGLISNTAHWAELLNFDSSSIDYAALKQLVGQSVQVKEDIVEQDPFEHGIRKALNLGHTVGHAFESMALAENRPVLHGYAVAWGIVCELYLSHLKVGFPKEKMRQTIQFIKDNYGVFTFDCKKYDQLYAFMTHDKKNTSGTINFTLLKDIGDICINQTADKDTIFEMLDFYRECMGI
;
A
#
# COMPACT_ATOMS: atom_id res chain seq x y z
N GLU A 1 6.19 13.79 25.06
CA GLU A 1 5.19 13.15 24.21
C GLU A 1 4.58 14.18 23.26
N ILE A 2 4.36 13.81 21.99
CA ILE A 2 3.75 14.65 20.97
C ILE A 2 2.58 13.85 20.39
N CYS A 3 1.35 14.27 20.67
CA CYS A 3 0.15 13.65 20.12
C CYS A 3 -0.26 14.38 18.83
N ILE A 4 -0.54 13.63 17.77
CA ILE A 4 -1.05 14.14 16.51
C ILE A 4 -2.39 13.48 16.18
N GLY A 5 -3.21 14.13 15.34
CA GLY A 5 -4.50 13.57 14.92
C GLY A 5 -4.31 12.23 14.23
N ALA A 6 -5.28 11.32 14.40
CA ALA A 6 -5.34 10.08 13.67
C ALA A 6 -5.84 10.33 12.23
N GLU A 7 -5.72 9.32 11.37
CA GLU A 7 -6.16 9.30 9.99
C GLU A 7 -5.33 10.15 9.01
N ASP A 8 -5.42 9.81 7.74
CA ASP A 8 -4.61 10.38 6.65
C ASP A 8 -4.91 11.88 6.39
N VAL A 9 -6.08 12.36 6.82
CA VAL A 9 -6.44 13.80 6.73
C VAL A 9 -5.53 14.69 7.56
N HIS A 10 -4.87 14.16 8.58
CA HIS A 10 -3.91 14.89 9.42
C HIS A 10 -2.46 14.77 8.93
N LYS A 11 -2.22 14.07 7.83
CA LYS A 11 -0.88 13.93 7.23
C LYS A 11 -0.50 15.17 6.43
N THR A 12 -0.47 16.33 7.09
CA THR A 12 -0.34 17.65 6.48
C THR A 12 0.92 18.39 6.89
N LEU A 13 1.25 19.47 6.17
CA LEU A 13 2.37 20.35 6.50
C LEU A 13 2.17 21.03 7.87
N GLU A 14 0.94 21.38 8.22
CA GLU A 14 0.60 22.01 9.51
C GLU A 14 0.89 21.05 10.67
N THR A 15 0.49 19.78 10.54
CA THR A 15 0.80 18.74 11.54
C THR A 15 2.31 18.53 11.65
N LEU A 16 3.01 18.46 10.51
CA LEU A 16 4.48 18.34 10.49
C LEU A 16 5.16 19.52 11.18
N ALA A 17 4.71 20.75 10.89
CA ALA A 17 5.23 21.96 11.52
C ALA A 17 5.00 21.95 13.05
N SER A 18 3.85 21.45 13.51
CA SER A 18 3.57 21.30 14.94
C SER A 18 4.53 20.32 15.63
N VAL A 19 4.88 19.22 14.96
CA VAL A 19 5.87 18.26 15.46
C VAL A 19 7.26 18.90 15.56
N TRP A 20 7.71 19.64 14.52
CA TRP A 20 8.99 20.37 14.59
C TRP A 20 9.00 21.41 15.69
N MET A 21 7.89 22.13 15.88
CA MET A 21 7.76 23.12 16.96
C MET A 21 7.90 22.45 18.33
N ALA A 22 7.21 21.32 18.55
CA ALA A 22 7.28 20.56 19.78
C ALA A 22 8.71 20.04 20.05
N LEU A 23 9.37 19.47 19.03
CA LEU A 23 10.76 19.02 19.14
C LEU A 23 11.70 20.18 19.52
N SER A 24 11.52 21.34 18.88
CA SER A 24 12.36 22.52 19.14
C SER A 24 12.15 23.08 20.54
N THR A 25 10.90 23.29 20.95
CA THR A 25 10.56 23.89 22.26
C THR A 25 10.90 22.99 23.43
N GLN A 26 10.83 21.65 23.24
CA GLN A 26 11.22 20.67 24.25
C GLN A 26 12.73 20.37 24.27
N GLY A 27 13.53 21.10 23.49
CA GLY A 27 14.99 21.02 23.54
C GLY A 27 15.60 19.81 22.84
N ALA A 28 14.92 19.22 21.86
CA ALA A 28 15.48 18.13 21.07
C ALA A 28 16.76 18.57 20.33
N THR A 29 17.77 17.70 20.35
CA THR A 29 19.08 17.93 19.73
C THR A 29 19.30 16.99 18.55
N ARG A 30 20.44 17.09 17.89
CA ARG A 30 20.86 16.12 16.84
C ARG A 30 21.05 14.70 17.36
N HIS A 31 21.18 14.51 18.66
CA HIS A 31 21.39 13.23 19.32
C HIS A 31 20.09 12.68 19.94
N SER A 32 18.97 13.38 19.73
CA SER A 32 17.67 12.90 20.20
C SER A 32 17.18 11.75 19.32
N LEU A 33 16.44 10.84 19.93
CA LEU A 33 15.76 9.75 19.26
C LEU A 33 14.25 10.05 19.21
N LEU A 34 13.64 10.02 18.03
CA LEU A 34 12.20 10.10 17.88
C LEU A 34 11.62 8.68 17.79
N ILE A 35 10.59 8.40 18.57
CA ILE A 35 9.86 7.13 18.52
C ILE A 35 8.47 7.41 17.92
N ASN A 36 8.19 6.82 16.78
CA ASN A 36 6.91 6.90 16.10
C ASN A 36 6.05 5.69 16.51
N LEU A 37 5.07 5.91 17.37
CA LEU A 37 4.12 4.88 17.80
C LEU A 37 2.76 5.16 17.15
N GLY A 38 2.33 4.32 16.21
CA GLY A 38 1.04 4.52 15.52
C GLY A 38 0.92 3.78 14.19
N GLY A 39 -0.10 4.10 13.42
CA GLY A 39 -0.32 3.59 12.07
C GLY A 39 0.59 4.24 11.03
N GLY A 40 0.35 3.91 9.74
CA GLY A 40 1.17 4.41 8.62
C GLY A 40 1.28 5.92 8.53
N MET A 41 0.23 6.66 8.89
CA MET A 41 0.27 8.12 8.94
C MET A 41 1.34 8.62 9.92
N VAL A 42 1.41 8.02 11.10
CA VAL A 42 2.40 8.40 12.14
C VAL A 42 3.81 8.02 11.72
N THR A 43 4.01 6.85 11.13
CA THR A 43 5.35 6.40 10.70
C THR A 43 5.88 7.23 9.53
N ASP A 44 5.02 7.61 8.57
CA ASP A 44 5.39 8.44 7.43
C ASP A 44 5.70 9.89 7.85
N LEU A 45 4.77 10.54 8.57
CA LEU A 45 4.93 11.92 9.00
C LEU A 45 6.06 12.06 10.03
N GLY A 46 6.11 11.15 11.01
CA GLY A 46 7.15 11.15 12.03
C GLY A 46 8.54 10.86 11.45
N GLY A 47 8.64 9.93 10.51
CA GLY A 47 9.88 9.67 9.78
C GLY A 47 10.33 10.89 8.97
N PHE A 48 9.41 11.59 8.31
CA PHE A 48 9.72 12.83 7.59
C PHE A 48 10.09 13.97 8.53
N ALA A 49 9.42 14.07 9.69
CA ALA A 49 9.80 15.02 10.73
C ALA A 49 11.24 14.77 11.22
N ALA A 50 11.59 13.50 11.48
CA ALA A 50 12.94 13.13 11.88
C ALA A 50 13.98 13.42 10.81
N ALA A 51 13.70 13.08 9.55
CA ALA A 51 14.59 13.29 8.41
C ALA A 51 14.91 14.77 8.17
N THR A 52 14.00 15.67 8.50
CA THR A 52 14.10 17.10 8.20
C THR A 52 14.50 17.95 9.41
N PHE A 53 14.16 17.52 10.64
CA PHE A 53 14.52 18.24 11.85
C PHE A 53 16.04 18.25 12.05
N LYS A 54 16.63 19.45 12.18
CA LYS A 54 18.10 19.66 12.33
C LYS A 54 18.96 18.94 11.28
N ARG A 55 18.44 18.70 10.08
CA ARG A 55 19.04 17.95 8.96
C ARG A 55 19.15 16.45 9.21
N GLY A 56 18.27 15.91 10.05
CA GLY A 56 18.17 14.50 10.37
C GLY A 56 18.49 14.20 11.84
N ILE A 57 17.58 13.49 12.49
CA ILE A 57 17.77 12.84 13.78
C ILE A 57 17.39 11.36 13.66
N SER A 58 17.90 10.54 14.56
CA SER A 58 17.55 9.12 14.63
C SER A 58 16.08 8.92 14.97
N TYR A 59 15.46 7.88 14.38
CA TYR A 59 14.10 7.51 14.74
C TYR A 59 13.85 6.01 14.64
N ILE A 60 12.84 5.56 15.40
CA ILE A 60 12.36 4.17 15.44
C ILE A 60 10.85 4.19 15.16
N ASN A 61 10.38 3.22 14.36
CA ASN A 61 8.97 2.99 14.15
C ASN A 61 8.46 1.84 15.02
N ILE A 62 7.31 2.04 15.67
CA ILE A 62 6.52 1.03 16.37
C ILE A 62 5.13 1.04 15.72
N PRO A 63 4.94 0.31 14.60
CA PRO A 63 3.68 0.31 13.88
C PRO A 63 2.58 -0.40 14.68
N THR A 64 1.38 0.18 14.70
CA THR A 64 0.24 -0.36 15.45
C THR A 64 -0.92 -0.83 14.58
N THR A 65 -0.84 -0.64 13.26
CA THR A 65 -1.81 -1.19 12.30
C THR A 65 -1.12 -2.21 11.40
N LEU A 66 -1.88 -3.19 10.90
CA LEU A 66 -1.32 -4.22 10.01
C LEU A 66 -0.66 -3.60 8.76
N LEU A 67 -1.32 -2.61 8.14
CA LEU A 67 -0.78 -1.88 7.00
C LEU A 67 0.58 -1.23 7.31
N ALA A 68 0.71 -0.62 8.49
CA ALA A 68 1.98 -0.03 8.90
C ALA A 68 3.05 -1.09 9.16
N MET A 69 2.70 -2.24 9.77
CA MET A 69 3.63 -3.33 10.06
C MET A 69 4.25 -3.92 8.80
N VAL A 70 3.42 -4.21 7.79
CA VAL A 70 3.88 -4.92 6.60
C VAL A 70 4.28 -4.02 5.45
N ASP A 71 3.88 -2.74 5.47
CA ASP A 71 4.14 -1.82 4.37
C ASP A 71 4.71 -0.48 4.81
N ALA A 72 3.95 0.42 5.43
CA ALA A 72 4.32 1.82 5.56
C ALA A 72 5.59 2.06 6.40
N SER A 73 5.82 1.30 7.48
CA SER A 73 7.00 1.49 8.33
C SER A 73 8.29 0.92 7.76
N VAL A 74 8.21 0.11 6.69
CA VAL A 74 9.33 -0.59 6.06
C VAL A 74 9.72 0.06 4.74
N GLY A 75 11.02 0.25 4.50
CA GLY A 75 11.53 0.72 3.21
C GLY A 75 11.78 2.22 3.11
N GLY A 76 11.64 2.97 4.23
CA GLY A 76 12.14 4.33 4.37
C GLY A 76 11.44 5.40 3.52
N LYS A 77 10.31 5.12 2.89
CA LYS A 77 9.48 6.17 2.29
C LYS A 77 8.79 6.93 3.42
N THR A 78 9.06 8.22 3.54
CA THR A 78 8.46 9.11 4.53
C THR A 78 7.88 10.32 3.83
N GLY A 79 6.84 10.95 4.37
CA GLY A 79 6.27 12.10 3.70
C GLY A 79 4.92 12.54 4.24
N ILE A 80 4.40 13.56 3.57
CA ILE A 80 3.12 14.20 3.84
C ILE A 80 2.29 14.38 2.57
N ASN A 81 1.00 14.58 2.75
CA ASN A 81 0.10 15.00 1.70
C ASN A 81 0.26 16.50 1.47
N PHE A 82 0.15 16.94 0.23
CA PHE A 82 0.27 18.36 -0.10
C PHE A 82 -0.61 18.70 -1.30
N ASN A 83 -1.27 19.85 -1.24
CA ASN A 83 -2.13 20.38 -2.30
C ASN A 83 -3.17 19.35 -2.83
N GLY A 84 -3.78 18.58 -1.93
CA GLY A 84 -4.78 17.57 -2.27
C GLY A 84 -4.21 16.27 -2.84
N LEU A 85 -2.89 16.15 -2.95
CA LEU A 85 -2.21 14.93 -3.44
C LEU A 85 -1.59 14.15 -2.29
N LYS A 86 -1.79 12.82 -2.30
CA LYS A 86 -1.20 11.92 -1.29
C LYS A 86 0.30 11.76 -1.50
N ASN A 87 1.06 11.80 -0.38
CA ASN A 87 2.50 11.53 -0.35
C ASN A 87 3.30 12.36 -1.39
N GLU A 88 2.91 13.63 -1.56
CA GLU A 88 3.52 14.50 -2.58
C GLU A 88 4.89 14.99 -2.17
N ILE A 89 5.09 15.27 -0.90
CA ILE A 89 6.35 15.75 -0.35
C ILE A 89 6.89 14.74 0.64
N GLY A 90 8.13 14.30 0.45
CA GLY A 90 8.73 13.30 1.31
C GLY A 90 10.22 13.11 1.09
N ALA A 91 10.76 12.14 1.79
CA ALA A 91 12.16 11.73 1.68
C ALA A 91 12.31 10.21 1.79
N PHE A 92 13.32 9.68 1.15
CA PHE A 92 13.82 8.33 1.45
C PHE A 92 14.73 8.41 2.68
N ALA A 93 14.18 8.07 3.83
CA ALA A 93 14.88 8.13 5.11
C ALA A 93 14.50 6.88 5.93
N PRO A 94 15.33 5.83 5.89
CA PRO A 94 15.03 4.60 6.63
C PRO A 94 15.09 4.83 8.14
N ALA A 95 14.18 4.20 8.90
CA ALA A 95 14.23 4.16 10.35
C ALA A 95 15.47 3.40 10.83
N ASN A 96 16.01 3.77 12.00
CA ASN A 96 17.08 3.01 12.62
C ASN A 96 16.65 1.59 13.00
N SER A 97 15.37 1.42 13.36
CA SER A 97 14.74 0.14 13.65
C SER A 97 13.24 0.23 13.47
N VAL A 98 12.60 -0.91 13.15
CA VAL A 98 11.15 -1.09 13.16
C VAL A 98 10.84 -2.20 14.16
N LEU A 99 10.06 -1.88 15.21
CA LEU A 99 9.67 -2.84 16.24
C LEU A 99 8.22 -3.28 15.97
N ILE A 100 8.05 -4.47 15.42
CA ILE A 100 6.74 -5.01 15.07
C ILE A 100 6.24 -5.91 16.21
N GLU A 101 5.13 -5.47 16.84
CA GLU A 101 4.45 -6.21 17.88
C GLU A 101 3.00 -6.48 17.46
N THR A 102 2.70 -7.73 17.13
CA THR A 102 1.38 -8.12 16.59
C THR A 102 0.26 -8.07 17.64
N GLU A 103 0.55 -7.96 18.92
CA GLU A 103 -0.46 -7.76 19.99
C GLU A 103 -1.29 -6.48 19.78
N PHE A 104 -0.73 -5.44 19.15
CA PHE A 104 -1.51 -4.24 18.77
C PHE A 104 -2.68 -4.53 17.84
N LEU A 105 -2.61 -5.63 17.08
CA LEU A 105 -3.68 -6.00 16.14
C LEU A 105 -4.94 -6.52 16.85
N ARG A 106 -4.87 -6.87 18.14
CA ARG A 106 -6.04 -7.31 18.92
C ARG A 106 -7.11 -6.25 19.08
N THR A 107 -6.72 -4.99 19.02
CA THR A 107 -7.62 -3.84 19.15
C THR A 107 -7.88 -3.13 17.80
N LEU A 108 -7.29 -3.64 16.73
CA LEU A 108 -7.49 -3.10 15.40
C LEU A 108 -8.86 -3.56 14.86
N ASP A 109 -9.64 -2.63 14.34
CA ASP A 109 -10.93 -2.97 13.72
C ASP A 109 -10.73 -3.78 12.42
N THR A 110 -11.77 -4.53 12.04
CA THR A 110 -11.74 -5.45 10.91
C THR A 110 -11.42 -4.76 9.58
N HIS A 111 -11.92 -3.52 9.36
CA HIS A 111 -11.64 -2.81 8.10
C HIS A 111 -10.17 -2.43 7.98
N ASN A 112 -9.58 -1.90 9.04
CA ASN A 112 -8.14 -1.60 9.06
C ASN A 112 -7.28 -2.87 9.02
N PHE A 113 -7.74 -3.99 9.61
CA PHE A 113 -7.07 -5.27 9.48
C PHE A 113 -7.02 -5.70 8.00
N PHE A 114 -8.16 -5.74 7.31
CA PHE A 114 -8.21 -6.11 5.90
C PHE A 114 -7.47 -5.12 4.99
N SER A 115 -7.43 -3.84 5.35
CA SER A 115 -6.61 -2.87 4.61
C SER A 115 -5.12 -3.24 4.63
N GLY A 116 -4.59 -3.70 5.77
CA GLY A 116 -3.21 -4.21 5.84
C GLY A 116 -3.05 -5.58 5.17
N TYR A 117 -4.07 -6.43 5.27
CA TYR A 117 -4.03 -7.78 4.71
C TYR A 117 -3.97 -7.79 3.17
N ALA A 118 -4.52 -6.79 2.50
CA ALA A 118 -4.39 -6.62 1.05
C ALA A 118 -2.91 -6.49 0.62
N GLU A 119 -2.09 -5.80 1.41
CA GLU A 119 -0.66 -5.69 1.15
C GLU A 119 0.06 -7.02 1.38
N MET A 120 -0.34 -7.80 2.39
CA MET A 120 0.18 -9.15 2.56
C MET A 120 -0.19 -10.04 1.36
N LEU A 121 -1.43 -9.97 0.87
CA LEU A 121 -1.86 -10.70 -0.32
C LEU A 121 -1.02 -10.33 -1.56
N LYS A 122 -0.74 -9.04 -1.74
CA LYS A 122 0.20 -8.56 -2.76
C LYS A 122 1.60 -9.18 -2.56
N HIS A 123 2.11 -9.19 -1.34
CA HIS A 123 3.41 -9.81 -1.03
C HIS A 123 3.43 -11.31 -1.34
N GLY A 124 2.37 -12.03 -1.04
CA GLY A 124 2.21 -13.44 -1.45
C GLY A 124 2.30 -13.62 -2.97
N LEU A 125 1.57 -12.80 -3.72
CA LEU A 125 1.53 -12.85 -5.19
C LEU A 125 2.90 -12.56 -5.84
N ILE A 126 3.66 -11.61 -5.31
CA ILE A 126 4.97 -11.22 -5.87
C ILE A 126 6.13 -12.06 -5.34
N SER A 127 5.92 -12.94 -4.37
CA SER A 127 7.00 -13.73 -3.75
C SER A 127 6.99 -15.22 -4.15
N ASN A 128 6.07 -15.99 -3.59
CA ASN A 128 6.03 -17.43 -3.84
C ASN A 128 4.66 -18.04 -3.56
N THR A 129 4.42 -19.22 -4.17
CA THR A 129 3.14 -19.92 -4.09
C THR A 129 2.79 -20.38 -2.66
N ALA A 130 3.77 -20.70 -1.81
CA ALA A 130 3.51 -21.15 -0.44
C ALA A 130 2.92 -20.00 0.39
N HIS A 131 3.56 -18.84 0.41
CA HIS A 131 3.08 -17.66 1.13
C HIS A 131 1.71 -17.19 0.62
N TRP A 132 1.52 -17.16 -0.72
CA TRP A 132 0.23 -16.86 -1.32
C TRP A 132 -0.88 -17.82 -0.87
N ALA A 133 -0.61 -19.14 -0.85
CA ALA A 133 -1.58 -20.13 -0.44
C ALA A 133 -1.92 -20.05 1.05
N GLU A 134 -0.94 -19.80 1.91
CA GLU A 134 -1.14 -19.57 3.34
C GLU A 134 -2.05 -18.37 3.59
N LEU A 135 -1.85 -17.27 2.86
CA LEU A 135 -2.70 -16.08 2.96
C LEU A 135 -4.14 -16.33 2.49
N LEU A 136 -4.34 -17.10 1.41
CA LEU A 136 -5.70 -17.42 0.95
C LEU A 136 -6.46 -18.34 1.92
N ASN A 137 -5.74 -19.15 2.70
CA ASN A 137 -6.33 -20.12 3.63
C ASN A 137 -6.39 -19.60 5.07
N PHE A 138 -5.97 -18.37 5.35
CA PHE A 138 -6.00 -17.79 6.69
C PHE A 138 -7.45 -17.51 7.12
N ASP A 139 -7.83 -18.06 8.28
CA ASP A 139 -9.16 -17.84 8.86
C ASP A 139 -9.20 -16.51 9.62
N SER A 140 -9.75 -15.48 8.97
CA SER A 140 -9.93 -14.17 9.57
C SER A 140 -11.10 -14.08 10.56
N SER A 141 -11.99 -15.09 10.59
CA SER A 141 -13.12 -15.13 11.52
C SER A 141 -12.70 -15.58 12.92
N SER A 142 -11.60 -16.33 13.01
CA SER A 142 -11.01 -16.84 14.25
C SER A 142 -9.48 -16.70 14.19
N ILE A 143 -8.99 -15.48 14.44
CA ILE A 143 -7.58 -15.14 14.24
C ILE A 143 -6.68 -15.92 15.21
N ASP A 144 -5.85 -16.81 14.67
CA ASP A 144 -4.68 -17.34 15.34
C ASP A 144 -3.54 -16.30 15.27
N TYR A 145 -3.30 -15.60 16.36
CA TYR A 145 -2.27 -14.56 16.42
C TYR A 145 -0.84 -15.10 16.32
N ALA A 146 -0.60 -16.37 16.63
CA ALA A 146 0.71 -16.99 16.43
C ALA A 146 0.97 -17.25 14.93
N ALA A 147 -0.02 -17.77 14.21
CA ALA A 147 0.03 -17.91 12.77
C ALA A 147 0.12 -16.55 12.07
N LEU A 148 -0.68 -15.56 12.50
CA LEU A 148 -0.63 -14.20 11.97
C LEU A 148 0.75 -13.56 12.11
N LYS A 149 1.40 -13.74 13.26
CA LYS A 149 2.76 -13.22 13.49
C LYS A 149 3.77 -13.80 12.50
N GLN A 150 3.65 -15.08 12.15
CA GLN A 150 4.50 -15.71 11.14
C GLN A 150 4.24 -15.12 9.74
N LEU A 151 2.96 -14.98 9.36
CA LEU A 151 2.57 -14.40 8.07
C LEU A 151 3.03 -12.92 7.93
N VAL A 152 2.92 -12.15 9.02
CA VAL A 152 3.44 -10.77 9.07
C VAL A 152 4.96 -10.77 8.86
N GLY A 153 5.69 -11.64 9.55
CA GLY A 153 7.15 -11.78 9.40
C GLY A 153 7.55 -12.14 7.96
N GLN A 154 6.86 -13.09 7.34
CA GLN A 154 7.09 -13.45 5.93
C GLN A 154 6.82 -12.26 4.99
N SER A 155 5.70 -11.54 5.17
CA SER A 155 5.37 -10.37 4.36
C SER A 155 6.39 -9.23 4.51
N VAL A 156 6.87 -8.97 5.72
CA VAL A 156 7.93 -7.98 5.99
C VAL A 156 9.21 -8.38 5.26
N GLN A 157 9.61 -9.66 5.34
CA GLN A 157 10.82 -10.16 4.67
C GLN A 157 10.74 -9.97 3.16
N VAL A 158 9.60 -10.26 2.53
CA VAL A 158 9.40 -10.03 1.08
C VAL A 158 9.66 -8.56 0.72
N LYS A 159 9.14 -7.64 1.53
CA LYS A 159 9.35 -6.21 1.28
C LYS A 159 10.80 -5.78 1.52
N GLU A 160 11.41 -6.24 2.60
CA GLU A 160 12.81 -5.93 2.92
C GLU A 160 13.75 -6.41 1.81
N ASP A 161 13.61 -7.65 1.35
CA ASP A 161 14.44 -8.22 0.27
C ASP A 161 14.37 -7.39 -1.02
N ILE A 162 13.17 -6.86 -1.34
CA ILE A 162 12.98 -6.00 -2.52
C ILE A 162 13.58 -4.61 -2.30
N VAL A 163 13.38 -4.03 -1.12
CA VAL A 163 13.87 -2.68 -0.79
C VAL A 163 15.39 -2.65 -0.69
N GLU A 164 16.03 -3.69 -0.15
CA GLU A 164 17.49 -3.80 -0.09
C GLU A 164 18.11 -3.83 -1.48
N GLN A 165 17.46 -4.49 -2.45
CA GLN A 165 17.93 -4.55 -3.83
C GLN A 165 17.73 -3.22 -4.59
N ASP A 166 16.68 -2.47 -4.24
CA ASP A 166 16.31 -1.24 -4.95
C ASP A 166 15.73 -0.19 -3.99
N PRO A 167 16.56 0.47 -3.18
CA PRO A 167 16.10 1.43 -2.16
C PRO A 167 15.29 2.61 -2.72
N PHE A 168 15.57 3.02 -3.97
CA PHE A 168 15.02 4.22 -4.61
C PHE A 168 13.96 3.96 -5.69
N GLU A 169 13.52 2.71 -5.85
CA GLU A 169 12.43 2.33 -6.78
C GLU A 169 12.74 2.61 -8.27
N HIS A 170 13.96 2.36 -8.68
CA HIS A 170 14.32 2.47 -10.09
C HIS A 170 14.04 1.19 -10.90
N GLY A 171 14.01 0.04 -10.25
CA GLY A 171 13.88 -1.29 -10.85
C GLY A 171 12.88 -2.19 -10.13
N ILE A 172 13.39 -3.25 -9.47
CA ILE A 172 12.57 -4.34 -8.90
C ILE A 172 11.59 -3.88 -7.81
N ARG A 173 11.86 -2.79 -7.11
CA ARG A 173 10.93 -2.26 -6.10
C ARG A 173 9.57 -1.86 -6.70
N LYS A 174 9.49 -1.64 -8.02
CA LYS A 174 8.23 -1.45 -8.73
C LYS A 174 7.30 -2.68 -8.64
N ALA A 175 7.82 -3.86 -8.29
CA ALA A 175 7.02 -5.05 -7.99
C ALA A 175 5.96 -4.78 -6.92
N LEU A 176 6.30 -3.96 -5.91
CA LEU A 176 5.40 -3.55 -4.84
C LEU A 176 4.20 -2.71 -5.33
N ASN A 177 4.19 -2.32 -6.61
CA ASN A 177 3.11 -1.56 -7.24
C ASN A 177 2.03 -2.46 -7.88
N LEU A 178 2.10 -3.79 -7.76
CA LEU A 178 1.01 -4.67 -8.18
C LEU A 178 -0.30 -4.25 -7.49
N GLY A 179 -1.36 -4.07 -8.27
CA GLY A 179 -2.66 -3.61 -7.78
C GLY A 179 -2.78 -2.10 -7.54
N HIS A 180 -1.67 -1.36 -7.58
CA HIS A 180 -1.68 0.06 -7.20
C HIS A 180 -2.06 0.99 -8.35
N THR A 181 -1.77 0.65 -9.60
CA THR A 181 -2.09 1.53 -10.74
C THR A 181 -3.60 1.73 -10.86
N VAL A 182 -4.36 0.64 -10.79
CA VAL A 182 -5.83 0.70 -10.78
C VAL A 182 -6.36 1.07 -9.40
N GLY A 183 -5.75 0.56 -8.32
CA GLY A 183 -6.16 0.86 -6.95
C GLY A 183 -6.13 2.36 -6.64
N HIS A 184 -5.08 3.09 -6.99
CA HIS A 184 -5.01 4.55 -6.83
C HIS A 184 -6.08 5.29 -7.65
N ALA A 185 -6.44 4.78 -8.83
CA ALA A 185 -7.54 5.35 -9.60
C ALA A 185 -8.88 5.16 -8.90
N PHE A 186 -9.13 4.01 -8.28
CA PHE A 186 -10.31 3.76 -7.45
C PHE A 186 -10.33 4.64 -6.20
N GLU A 187 -9.20 4.80 -5.49
CA GLU A 187 -9.09 5.75 -4.37
C GLU A 187 -9.41 7.18 -4.80
N SER A 188 -8.84 7.62 -5.92
CA SER A 188 -9.06 8.97 -6.45
C SER A 188 -10.51 9.20 -6.82
N MET A 189 -11.16 8.22 -7.46
CA MET A 189 -12.59 8.28 -7.77
C MET A 189 -13.44 8.31 -6.50
N ALA A 190 -13.17 7.43 -5.54
CA ALA A 190 -13.88 7.36 -4.26
C ALA A 190 -13.80 8.70 -3.50
N LEU A 191 -12.63 9.33 -3.50
CA LEU A 191 -12.43 10.65 -2.89
C LEU A 191 -13.23 11.73 -3.64
N ALA A 192 -13.19 11.75 -4.96
CA ALA A 192 -13.92 12.71 -5.79
C ALA A 192 -15.45 12.58 -5.64
N GLU A 193 -15.93 11.38 -5.31
CA GLU A 193 -17.35 11.09 -5.06
C GLU A 193 -17.74 11.22 -3.58
N ASN A 194 -16.87 11.73 -2.71
CA ASN A 194 -17.08 11.83 -1.26
C ASN A 194 -17.47 10.52 -0.56
N ARG A 195 -16.94 9.40 -1.03
CA ARG A 195 -17.06 8.06 -0.44
C ARG A 195 -15.70 7.40 -0.26
N PRO A 196 -14.81 8.00 0.56
CA PRO A 196 -13.43 7.53 0.68
C PRO A 196 -13.37 6.06 1.08
N VAL A 197 -12.40 5.35 0.56
CA VAL A 197 -12.12 3.94 0.86
C VAL A 197 -10.74 3.80 1.48
N LEU A 198 -10.54 2.75 2.27
CA LEU A 198 -9.22 2.45 2.81
C LEU A 198 -8.30 1.97 1.70
N HIS A 199 -7.03 2.35 1.78
CA HIS A 199 -6.00 2.07 0.77
C HIS A 199 -5.97 0.59 0.35
N GLY A 200 -5.89 -0.33 1.31
CA GLY A 200 -5.80 -1.75 0.99
C GLY A 200 -7.04 -2.32 0.29
N TYR A 201 -8.23 -1.75 0.50
CA TYR A 201 -9.42 -2.11 -0.27
C TYR A 201 -9.25 -1.75 -1.74
N ALA A 202 -8.79 -0.53 -2.01
CA ALA A 202 -8.51 -0.10 -3.37
C ALA A 202 -7.42 -0.95 -4.04
N VAL A 203 -6.36 -1.29 -3.31
CA VAL A 203 -5.30 -2.20 -3.78
C VAL A 203 -5.84 -3.59 -4.07
N ALA A 204 -6.68 -4.16 -3.21
CA ALA A 204 -7.31 -5.46 -3.45
C ALA A 204 -8.14 -5.47 -4.73
N TRP A 205 -8.98 -4.47 -4.96
CA TRP A 205 -9.74 -4.34 -6.21
C TRP A 205 -8.84 -4.08 -7.42
N GLY A 206 -7.76 -3.33 -7.24
CA GLY A 206 -6.74 -3.13 -8.27
C GLY A 206 -6.02 -4.43 -8.64
N ILE A 207 -5.76 -5.32 -7.67
CA ILE A 207 -5.21 -6.67 -7.92
C ILE A 207 -6.14 -7.48 -8.82
N VAL A 208 -7.47 -7.42 -8.64
CA VAL A 208 -8.42 -8.09 -9.55
C VAL A 208 -8.20 -7.67 -10.99
N CYS A 209 -8.10 -6.36 -11.22
CA CYS A 209 -7.88 -5.77 -12.54
C CYS A 209 -6.51 -6.16 -13.12
N GLU A 210 -5.46 -6.01 -12.35
CA GLU A 210 -4.08 -6.23 -12.81
C GLU A 210 -3.74 -7.72 -12.97
N LEU A 211 -4.42 -8.63 -12.25
CA LEU A 211 -4.34 -10.07 -12.52
C LEU A 211 -5.04 -10.46 -13.83
N TYR A 212 -6.13 -9.79 -14.19
CA TYR A 212 -6.74 -9.97 -15.52
C TYR A 212 -5.77 -9.53 -16.62
N LEU A 213 -5.16 -8.34 -16.50
CA LEU A 213 -4.12 -7.91 -17.45
C LEU A 213 -2.93 -8.88 -17.47
N SER A 214 -2.54 -9.41 -16.33
CA SER A 214 -1.48 -10.41 -16.23
C SER A 214 -1.84 -11.68 -16.99
N HIS A 215 -3.08 -12.16 -16.87
CA HIS A 215 -3.56 -13.31 -17.64
C HIS A 215 -3.55 -13.02 -19.15
N LEU A 216 -4.08 -11.88 -19.55
CA LEU A 216 -4.22 -11.50 -20.96
C LEU A 216 -2.87 -11.25 -21.65
N LYS A 217 -1.94 -10.55 -20.97
CA LYS A 217 -0.72 -10.03 -21.61
C LYS A 217 0.51 -10.92 -21.40
N VAL A 218 0.63 -11.56 -20.26
CA VAL A 218 1.85 -12.32 -19.89
C VAL A 218 1.55 -13.77 -19.50
N GLY A 219 0.28 -14.19 -19.53
CA GLY A 219 -0.11 -15.60 -19.39
C GLY A 219 -0.27 -16.10 -17.97
N PHE A 220 -0.57 -15.21 -17.00
CA PHE A 220 -0.82 -15.61 -15.60
C PHE A 220 -1.86 -16.73 -15.52
N PRO A 221 -1.65 -17.79 -14.70
CA PRO A 221 -2.53 -18.94 -14.63
C PRO A 221 -3.96 -18.59 -14.21
N LYS A 222 -4.94 -18.93 -15.06
CA LYS A 222 -6.35 -18.61 -14.83
C LYS A 222 -6.88 -19.11 -13.49
N GLU A 223 -6.45 -20.30 -13.07
CA GLU A 223 -6.92 -20.88 -11.80
C GLU A 223 -6.45 -20.09 -10.59
N LYS A 224 -5.16 -19.68 -10.56
CA LYS A 224 -4.61 -18.83 -9.50
C LYS A 224 -5.28 -17.45 -9.48
N MET A 225 -5.55 -16.88 -10.66
CA MET A 225 -6.31 -15.65 -10.78
C MET A 225 -7.71 -15.79 -10.15
N ARG A 226 -8.45 -16.85 -10.49
CA ARG A 226 -9.80 -17.09 -9.97
C ARG A 226 -9.81 -17.26 -8.44
N GLN A 227 -8.86 -18.01 -7.88
CA GLN A 227 -8.74 -18.21 -6.43
C GLN A 227 -8.48 -16.88 -5.72
N THR A 228 -7.57 -16.06 -6.23
CA THR A 228 -7.27 -14.75 -5.67
C THR A 228 -8.47 -13.80 -5.76
N ILE A 229 -9.15 -13.76 -6.91
CA ILE A 229 -10.34 -12.92 -7.11
C ILE A 229 -11.48 -13.36 -6.17
N GLN A 230 -11.69 -14.67 -6.01
CA GLN A 230 -12.71 -15.17 -5.10
C GLN A 230 -12.42 -14.72 -3.65
N PHE A 231 -11.19 -14.86 -3.19
CA PHE A 231 -10.78 -14.38 -1.87
C PHE A 231 -11.04 -12.88 -1.70
N ILE A 232 -10.68 -12.07 -2.72
CA ILE A 232 -10.91 -10.63 -2.68
C ILE A 232 -12.40 -10.30 -2.63
N LYS A 233 -13.20 -10.97 -3.44
CA LYS A 233 -14.66 -10.79 -3.47
C LYS A 233 -15.32 -11.09 -2.12
N ASP A 234 -14.88 -12.17 -1.47
CA ASP A 234 -15.46 -12.63 -0.21
C ASP A 234 -15.09 -11.70 0.97
N ASN A 235 -13.93 -11.06 0.95
CA ASN A 235 -13.39 -10.31 2.09
C ASN A 235 -13.42 -8.77 1.93
N TYR A 236 -13.40 -8.26 0.69
CA TYR A 236 -13.28 -6.80 0.43
C TYR A 236 -14.55 -6.19 -0.17
N GLY A 237 -15.54 -7.01 -0.50
CA GLY A 237 -16.72 -6.52 -1.21
C GLY A 237 -16.36 -5.95 -2.59
N VAL A 238 -17.12 -4.94 -3.02
CA VAL A 238 -17.07 -4.43 -4.39
C VAL A 238 -17.00 -2.91 -4.43
N PHE A 239 -16.11 -2.35 -5.24
CA PHE A 239 -16.12 -0.94 -5.60
C PHE A 239 -17.01 -0.76 -6.83
N THR A 240 -18.13 -0.04 -6.67
CA THR A 240 -19.15 0.10 -7.71
C THR A 240 -18.92 1.34 -8.57
N PHE A 241 -19.00 1.18 -9.89
CA PHE A 241 -19.01 2.25 -10.89
C PHE A 241 -19.68 1.76 -12.16
N ASP A 242 -20.17 2.68 -12.99
CA ASP A 242 -20.73 2.38 -14.30
C ASP A 242 -19.72 2.63 -15.46
N CYS A 243 -20.03 2.17 -16.67
CA CYS A 243 -19.14 2.33 -17.83
C CYS A 243 -18.91 3.81 -18.23
N LYS A 244 -19.76 4.75 -17.80
CA LYS A 244 -19.55 6.19 -18.04
C LYS A 244 -18.37 6.75 -17.28
N LYS A 245 -17.86 6.02 -16.29
CA LYS A 245 -16.71 6.40 -15.45
C LYS A 245 -15.35 5.92 -16.02
N TYR A 246 -15.33 5.14 -17.09
CA TYR A 246 -14.11 4.59 -17.64
C TYR A 246 -13.09 5.65 -18.07
N ASP A 247 -13.53 6.69 -18.77
CA ASP A 247 -12.64 7.80 -19.14
C ASP A 247 -12.07 8.52 -17.91
N GLN A 248 -12.85 8.67 -16.84
CA GLN A 248 -12.40 9.27 -15.60
C GLN A 248 -11.37 8.38 -14.88
N LEU A 249 -11.61 7.07 -14.80
CA LEU A 249 -10.65 6.12 -14.24
C LEU A 249 -9.36 6.09 -15.05
N TYR A 250 -9.47 6.07 -16.38
CA TYR A 250 -8.32 6.14 -17.28
C TYR A 250 -7.49 7.42 -17.03
N ALA A 251 -8.16 8.56 -16.89
CA ALA A 251 -7.49 9.82 -16.57
C ALA A 251 -6.76 9.76 -15.23
N PHE A 252 -7.37 9.21 -14.17
CA PHE A 252 -6.69 9.02 -12.90
C PHE A 252 -5.48 8.11 -13.00
N MET A 253 -5.57 6.99 -13.75
CA MET A 253 -4.42 6.12 -14.00
C MET A 253 -3.30 6.86 -14.74
N THR A 254 -3.63 7.71 -15.73
CA THR A 254 -2.64 8.47 -16.51
C THR A 254 -1.89 9.49 -15.66
N HIS A 255 -2.54 10.08 -14.66
CA HIS A 255 -1.95 11.07 -13.74
C HIS A 255 -1.16 10.46 -12.56
N ASP A 256 -1.12 9.13 -12.44
CA ASP A 256 -0.29 8.48 -11.40
C ASP A 256 1.19 8.86 -11.60
N LYS A 257 1.87 9.19 -10.50
CA LYS A 257 3.29 9.61 -10.44
C LYS A 257 4.28 8.62 -11.09
N LYS A 258 3.86 7.37 -11.26
CA LYS A 258 4.67 6.29 -11.85
C LYS A 258 4.74 6.37 -13.38
N ASN A 259 3.94 7.23 -14.00
CA ASN A 259 3.81 7.31 -15.45
C ASN A 259 4.79 8.32 -16.04
N THR A 260 5.40 7.93 -17.16
CA THR A 260 6.30 8.79 -17.92
C THR A 260 5.63 9.10 -19.27
N SER A 261 5.48 10.38 -19.59
CA SER A 261 4.98 10.84 -20.90
C SER A 261 3.58 10.31 -21.29
N GLY A 262 2.66 10.14 -20.33
CA GLY A 262 1.28 9.72 -20.59
C GLY A 262 1.09 8.22 -20.83
N THR A 263 2.14 7.41 -20.68
CA THR A 263 2.05 5.95 -20.77
C THR A 263 1.78 5.36 -19.39
N ILE A 264 0.69 4.62 -19.25
CA ILE A 264 0.35 3.95 -17.99
C ILE A 264 1.22 2.71 -17.83
N ASN A 265 1.96 2.64 -16.71
CA ASN A 265 2.83 1.53 -16.38
C ASN A 265 2.17 0.61 -15.33
N PHE A 266 2.19 -0.68 -15.61
CA PHE A 266 1.69 -1.73 -14.73
C PHE A 266 2.82 -2.64 -14.26
N THR A 267 2.66 -3.19 -13.08
CA THR A 267 3.35 -4.40 -12.65
C THR A 267 2.43 -5.57 -12.88
N LEU A 268 2.83 -6.51 -13.72
CA LEU A 268 2.07 -7.72 -14.04
C LEU A 268 2.85 -8.96 -13.57
N LEU A 269 2.18 -10.10 -13.52
CA LEU A 269 2.75 -11.38 -13.12
C LEU A 269 2.58 -12.40 -14.24
N LYS A 270 3.63 -13.11 -14.59
CA LYS A 270 3.56 -14.29 -15.46
C LYS A 270 3.13 -15.53 -14.68
N ASP A 271 3.58 -15.64 -13.43
CA ASP A 271 3.11 -16.56 -12.41
C ASP A 271 3.34 -15.92 -11.02
N ILE A 272 2.92 -16.57 -9.94
CA ILE A 272 3.24 -16.13 -8.59
C ILE A 272 4.76 -16.11 -8.42
N GLY A 273 5.29 -14.95 -8.03
CA GLY A 273 6.72 -14.72 -7.91
C GLY A 273 7.45 -14.42 -9.23
N ASP A 274 6.81 -14.56 -10.38
CA ASP A 274 7.39 -14.21 -11.70
C ASP A 274 6.88 -12.84 -12.17
N ILE A 275 7.65 -11.79 -11.85
CA ILE A 275 7.25 -10.40 -11.92
C ILE A 275 7.68 -9.77 -13.25
N CYS A 276 6.75 -9.10 -13.91
CA CYS A 276 6.94 -8.30 -15.12
C CYS A 276 6.68 -6.82 -14.82
N ILE A 277 7.72 -6.05 -14.52
CA ILE A 277 7.61 -4.60 -14.31
C ILE A 277 7.53 -3.83 -15.64
N ASN A 278 7.07 -2.57 -15.60
CA ASN A 278 7.01 -1.65 -16.75
C ASN A 278 6.18 -2.21 -17.92
N GLN A 279 5.10 -2.93 -17.63
CA GLN A 279 4.17 -3.40 -18.64
C GLN A 279 3.18 -2.29 -18.99
N THR A 280 2.73 -2.24 -20.25
CA THR A 280 1.80 -1.21 -20.73
C THR A 280 0.56 -1.84 -21.33
N ALA A 281 -0.55 -1.12 -21.32
CA ALA A 281 -1.77 -1.48 -22.01
C ALA A 281 -2.34 -0.24 -22.73
N ASP A 282 -2.95 -0.45 -23.88
CA ASP A 282 -3.69 0.60 -24.56
C ASP A 282 -5.05 0.85 -23.88
N LYS A 283 -5.73 1.91 -24.31
CA LYS A 283 -6.99 2.32 -23.72
C LYS A 283 -8.08 1.26 -23.84
N ASP A 284 -8.14 0.58 -24.96
CA ASP A 284 -9.18 -0.43 -25.23
C ASP A 284 -8.96 -1.65 -24.32
N THR A 285 -7.74 -2.11 -24.15
CA THR A 285 -7.37 -3.17 -23.20
C THR A 285 -7.69 -2.78 -21.75
N ILE A 286 -7.46 -1.51 -21.37
CA ILE A 286 -7.81 -1.02 -20.02
C ILE A 286 -9.34 -1.00 -19.83
N PHE A 287 -10.11 -0.64 -20.84
CA PHE A 287 -11.56 -0.66 -20.77
C PHE A 287 -12.10 -2.09 -20.68
N GLU A 288 -11.53 -3.04 -21.45
CA GLU A 288 -11.82 -4.47 -21.32
C GLU A 288 -11.54 -4.99 -19.90
N MET A 289 -10.43 -4.59 -19.31
CA MET A 289 -10.09 -4.92 -17.91
C MET A 289 -11.15 -4.38 -16.93
N LEU A 290 -11.65 -3.16 -17.13
CA LEU A 290 -12.71 -2.58 -16.28
C LEU A 290 -14.05 -3.30 -16.50
N ASP A 291 -14.39 -3.71 -17.71
CA ASP A 291 -15.54 -4.57 -17.99
C ASP A 291 -15.41 -5.92 -17.27
N PHE A 292 -14.26 -6.58 -17.38
CA PHE A 292 -13.98 -7.81 -16.66
C PHE A 292 -14.18 -7.64 -15.15
N TYR A 293 -13.64 -6.55 -14.57
CA TYR A 293 -13.83 -6.28 -13.13
C TYR A 293 -15.30 -6.21 -12.78
N ARG A 294 -16.08 -5.44 -13.54
CA ARG A 294 -17.52 -5.29 -13.28
C ARG A 294 -18.26 -6.61 -13.39
N GLU A 295 -18.01 -7.39 -14.42
CA GLU A 295 -18.65 -8.70 -14.62
C GLU A 295 -18.30 -9.69 -13.52
N CYS A 296 -17.02 -9.85 -13.19
CA CYS A 296 -16.60 -10.82 -12.18
C CYS A 296 -17.00 -10.40 -10.76
N MET A 297 -17.10 -9.09 -10.46
CA MET A 297 -17.57 -8.58 -9.17
C MET A 297 -19.10 -8.48 -9.08
N GLY A 298 -19.81 -8.62 -10.19
CA GLY A 298 -21.28 -8.66 -10.25
C GLY A 298 -21.96 -7.29 -10.22
N ILE A 299 -21.37 -6.29 -10.91
CA ILE A 299 -21.90 -4.91 -11.01
C ILE A 299 -22.09 -4.47 -12.46
#